data_8d68a2d74294c1e5808b199cc0e60e41
#
_entry.id   8d68a2d74294c1e5808b199cc0e60e41
#
_cell.length_a   1.000
_cell.length_b   1.000
_cell.length_c   1.000
_cell.angle_alpha   90.00
_cell.angle_beta   90.00
_cell.angle_gamma   90.00
#
_symmetry.space_group_name_H-M   'P 1'
#
loop_
_entity.id
_entity.type
_entity.pdbx_description
1 polymer ?
#
loop_
_entity_poly.entity_id
_entity_poly.type
_entity_poly.pdbx_seq_one_letter_code
_entity_poly.pdbx_strand_id
1 'polypeptide(L)'
;KQAIWLKGETSGNFLHVDSVQADCDNDSLLIFASPDGPTCHTGNSSCFFELEDTHNSQQFSFLAKLENLLNERKETRPEGSYTTKMFAKGLDKIAQKVGEEAVETVIAAKNEPADEFIYEAGDLLFHLMLLCVQKNIPMKTIIDELESRHSK
;
A
#
# COMPACT_ATOMS: atom_id res chain seq x y z
N LYS A 1 3.10 0.17 -44.36
CA LYS A 1 2.31 -0.15 -43.14
C LYS A 1 3.20 0.23 -41.95
N GLN A 2 2.85 1.21 -41.14
CA GLN A 2 3.53 1.46 -39.90
C GLN A 2 3.22 0.30 -38.95
N ALA A 3 4.28 -0.38 -38.49
CA ALA A 3 4.14 -1.41 -37.46
C ALA A 3 3.76 -0.73 -36.11
N ILE A 4 2.87 -1.35 -35.37
CA ILE A 4 2.58 -0.92 -34.01
C ILE A 4 3.83 -1.20 -33.17
N TRP A 5 4.33 -0.16 -32.49
CA TRP A 5 5.44 -0.33 -31.57
C TRP A 5 4.95 -0.85 -30.22
N LEU A 6 5.60 -1.91 -29.72
CA LEU A 6 5.29 -2.48 -28.42
C LEU A 6 6.22 -1.88 -27.36
N LYS A 7 5.65 -1.20 -26.35
CA LYS A 7 6.42 -0.66 -25.22
C LYS A 7 7.05 -1.82 -24.45
N GLY A 8 8.37 -1.76 -24.28
CA GLY A 8 9.13 -2.80 -23.60
C GLY A 8 9.86 -3.76 -24.55
N GLU A 9 9.57 -3.76 -25.85
CA GLU A 9 10.18 -4.68 -26.83
C GLU A 9 11.72 -4.64 -26.83
N THR A 10 12.30 -3.45 -26.63
CA THR A 10 13.77 -3.27 -26.60
C THR A 10 14.35 -3.35 -25.21
N SER A 11 13.66 -2.83 -24.20
CA SER A 11 14.18 -2.72 -22.82
C SER A 11 13.86 -3.91 -21.92
N GLY A 12 12.91 -4.77 -22.31
CA GLY A 12 12.33 -5.79 -21.44
C GLY A 12 11.36 -5.25 -20.38
N ASN A 13 11.21 -3.93 -20.27
CA ASN A 13 10.34 -3.30 -19.27
C ASN A 13 8.97 -3.02 -19.90
N PHE A 14 8.04 -3.93 -19.70
CA PHE A 14 6.67 -3.81 -20.19
C PHE A 14 5.81 -3.01 -19.21
N LEU A 15 4.66 -2.54 -19.70
CA LEU A 15 3.60 -1.92 -18.93
C LEU A 15 2.36 -2.80 -19.01
N HIS A 16 1.94 -3.35 -17.89
CA HIS A 16 0.70 -4.13 -17.79
C HIS A 16 -0.45 -3.17 -17.50
N VAL A 17 -1.42 -3.09 -18.40
CA VAL A 17 -2.56 -2.19 -18.26
C VAL A 17 -3.51 -2.73 -17.22
N ASP A 18 -3.72 -1.97 -16.14
CA ASP A 18 -4.65 -2.30 -15.05
C ASP A 18 -6.06 -1.77 -15.36
N SER A 19 -6.16 -0.55 -15.90
CA SER A 19 -7.43 0.04 -16.30
C SER A 19 -7.24 1.13 -17.38
N VAL A 20 -8.30 1.38 -18.14
CA VAL A 20 -8.40 2.45 -19.13
C VAL A 20 -9.70 3.20 -18.89
N GLN A 21 -9.63 4.53 -18.82
CA GLN A 21 -10.78 5.41 -18.62
C GLN A 21 -10.77 6.48 -19.71
N ALA A 22 -11.91 6.74 -20.32
CA ALA A 22 -12.10 7.91 -21.17
C ALA A 22 -12.48 9.11 -20.28
N ASP A 23 -12.11 10.30 -20.71
CA ASP A 23 -12.57 11.53 -20.07
C ASP A 23 -14.04 11.87 -20.42
N CYS A 24 -14.54 13.01 -19.94
CA CYS A 24 -15.97 13.35 -20.04
C CYS A 24 -16.47 13.63 -21.46
N ASP A 25 -15.61 13.99 -22.41
CA ASP A 25 -15.94 14.25 -23.81
C ASP A 25 -15.36 13.22 -24.79
N ASN A 26 -14.71 12.18 -24.27
CA ASN A 26 -14.14 11.04 -24.97
C ASN A 26 -13.04 11.40 -25.98
N ASP A 27 -12.29 12.47 -25.73
CA ASP A 27 -11.16 12.85 -26.58
C ASP A 27 -9.79 12.47 -25.98
N SER A 28 -9.74 12.05 -24.71
CA SER A 28 -8.53 11.62 -23.99
C SER A 28 -8.72 10.28 -23.28
N LEU A 29 -7.62 9.54 -23.11
CA LEU A 29 -7.61 8.28 -22.37
C LEU A 29 -6.62 8.35 -21.22
N LEU A 30 -7.08 8.05 -20.01
CA LEU A 30 -6.25 7.81 -18.85
C LEU A 30 -6.00 6.31 -18.72
N ILE A 31 -4.72 5.92 -18.75
CA ILE A 31 -4.31 4.52 -18.65
C ILE A 31 -3.54 4.32 -17.37
N PHE A 32 -4.03 3.46 -16.49
CA PHE A 32 -3.30 2.96 -15.34
C PHE A 32 -2.57 1.69 -15.73
N ALA A 33 -1.29 1.61 -15.39
CA ALA A 33 -0.48 0.46 -15.77
C ALA A 33 0.61 0.18 -14.72
N SER A 34 0.84 -1.10 -14.45
CA SER A 34 1.92 -1.59 -13.59
C SER A 34 3.15 -1.91 -14.44
N PRO A 35 4.33 -1.31 -14.16
CA PRO A 35 5.55 -1.56 -14.91
C PRO A 35 6.31 -2.79 -14.36
N ASP A 36 6.93 -3.57 -15.25
CA ASP A 36 7.87 -4.65 -14.87
C ASP A 36 9.21 -4.12 -14.33
N GLY A 37 9.53 -2.86 -14.66
CA GLY A 37 10.79 -2.24 -14.28
C GLY A 37 10.81 -0.75 -14.61
N PRO A 38 11.98 -0.10 -14.61
CA PRO A 38 12.10 1.33 -14.87
C PRO A 38 11.45 1.73 -16.20
N THR A 39 10.58 2.74 -16.16
CA THR A 39 9.91 3.24 -17.36
C THR A 39 10.72 4.31 -18.09
N CYS A 40 11.65 4.95 -17.39
CA CYS A 40 12.55 5.96 -17.95
C CYS A 40 13.80 5.31 -18.54
N HIS A 41 14.30 5.86 -19.68
CA HIS A 41 15.53 5.43 -20.33
C HIS A 41 16.79 5.63 -19.48
N THR A 42 16.71 6.47 -18.43
CA THR A 42 17.80 6.70 -17.46
C THR A 42 17.85 5.67 -16.33
N GLY A 43 16.92 4.69 -16.33
CA GLY A 43 16.80 3.69 -15.27
C GLY A 43 15.94 4.13 -14.06
N ASN A 44 15.35 5.32 -14.12
CA ASN A 44 14.42 5.79 -13.07
C ASN A 44 13.00 5.22 -13.28
N SER A 45 12.23 5.15 -12.21
CA SER A 45 10.84 4.65 -12.24
C SER A 45 9.92 5.50 -13.12
N SER A 46 10.22 6.80 -13.30
CA SER A 46 9.44 7.74 -14.10
C SER A 46 10.36 8.74 -14.82
N CYS A 47 9.87 9.36 -15.90
CA CYS A 47 10.52 10.50 -16.54
C CYS A 47 10.18 11.84 -15.87
N PHE A 48 9.26 11.86 -14.93
CA PHE A 48 8.81 13.05 -14.20
C PHE A 48 9.42 13.04 -12.80
N PHE A 49 10.57 13.74 -12.62
CA PHE A 49 11.36 13.65 -11.40
C PHE A 49 11.09 14.76 -10.37
N GLU A 50 10.44 15.84 -10.78
CA GLU A 50 10.37 17.07 -10.00
C GLU A 50 8.94 17.46 -9.64
N LEU A 51 8.20 16.55 -9.03
CA LEU A 51 7.08 16.98 -8.20
C LEU A 51 7.44 16.62 -6.76
N GLU A 52 7.80 17.65 -5.96
CA GLU A 52 8.14 17.50 -4.54
C GLU A 52 7.04 16.81 -3.71
N ASP A 53 5.82 16.69 -4.25
CA ASP A 53 4.69 15.96 -3.65
C ASP A 53 4.63 14.46 -3.96
N THR A 54 5.51 13.92 -4.82
CA THR A 54 5.48 12.50 -5.21
C THR A 54 5.99 11.56 -4.11
N HIS A 55 6.79 12.06 -3.16
CA HIS A 55 7.24 11.27 -2.01
C HIS A 55 6.06 10.81 -1.15
N ASN A 56 5.09 11.68 -0.90
CA ASN A 56 3.89 11.34 -0.12
C ASN A 56 3.02 10.28 -0.82
N SER A 57 2.77 10.43 -2.12
CA SER A 57 1.95 9.48 -2.88
C SER A 57 2.58 8.08 -2.98
N GLN A 58 3.92 7.99 -3.09
CA GLN A 58 4.64 6.71 -3.10
C GLN A 58 4.61 6.01 -1.72
N GLN A 59 4.73 6.76 -0.64
CA GLN A 59 4.67 6.21 0.72
C GLN A 59 3.26 5.69 1.03
N PHE A 60 2.21 6.42 0.66
CA PHE A 60 0.83 5.92 0.80
C PHE A 60 0.52 4.74 -0.11
N SER A 61 1.15 4.65 -1.29
CA SER A 61 1.03 3.47 -2.16
C SER A 61 1.61 2.20 -1.52
N PHE A 62 2.58 2.33 -0.60
CA PHE A 62 3.11 1.20 0.17
C PHE A 62 2.05 0.57 1.08
N LEU A 63 1.19 1.37 1.71
CA LEU A 63 0.12 0.83 2.56
C LEU A 63 -0.86 -0.03 1.75
N ALA A 64 -1.21 0.39 0.53
CA ALA A 64 -2.04 -0.41 -0.36
C ALA A 64 -1.37 -1.73 -0.77
N LYS A 65 -0.05 -1.71 -1.05
CA LYS A 65 0.73 -2.92 -1.34
C LYS A 65 0.80 -3.84 -0.12
N LEU A 66 0.95 -3.28 1.07
CA LEU A 66 0.96 -4.04 2.32
C LEU A 66 -0.39 -4.71 2.57
N GLU A 67 -1.51 -4.00 2.36
CA GLU A 67 -2.85 -4.57 2.48
C GLU A 67 -3.05 -5.76 1.53
N ASN A 68 -2.64 -5.62 0.27
CA ASN A 68 -2.69 -6.71 -0.71
C ASN A 68 -1.85 -7.92 -0.27
N LEU A 69 -0.64 -7.69 0.23
CA LEU A 69 0.23 -8.74 0.76
C LEU A 69 -0.40 -9.44 1.97
N LEU A 70 -1.05 -8.70 2.86
CA LEU A 70 -1.73 -9.28 4.03
C LEU A 70 -2.92 -10.15 3.60
N ASN A 71 -3.72 -9.71 2.62
CA ASN A 71 -4.81 -10.50 2.04
C ASN A 71 -4.28 -11.78 1.39
N GLU A 72 -3.24 -11.68 0.57
CA GLU A 72 -2.58 -12.84 -0.04
C GLU A 72 -2.11 -13.85 1.02
N ARG A 73 -1.44 -13.39 2.08
CA ARG A 73 -0.95 -14.25 3.15
C ARG A 73 -2.06 -14.87 4.00
N LYS A 74 -3.20 -14.22 4.10
CA LYS A 74 -4.40 -14.78 4.75
C LYS A 74 -4.93 -15.98 3.97
N GLU A 75 -4.90 -15.92 2.65
CA GLU A 75 -5.36 -16.98 1.75
C GLU A 75 -4.31 -18.08 1.60
N THR A 76 -3.09 -17.73 1.22
CA THR A 76 -2.02 -18.70 0.87
C THR A 76 -1.35 -19.32 2.08
N ARG A 77 -1.36 -18.65 3.23
CA ARG A 77 -0.79 -19.10 4.51
C ARG A 77 0.64 -19.65 4.41
N PRO A 78 1.59 -18.89 3.86
CA PRO A 78 2.94 -19.38 3.66
C PRO A 78 3.58 -19.79 4.99
N GLU A 79 4.29 -20.93 4.97
CA GLU A 79 4.97 -21.47 6.14
C GLU A 79 6.05 -20.49 6.66
N GLY A 80 6.22 -20.40 7.97
CA GLY A 80 7.19 -19.52 8.62
C GLY A 80 6.76 -18.06 8.74
N SER A 81 5.70 -17.63 8.03
CA SER A 81 5.21 -16.25 8.07
C SER A 81 4.63 -15.87 9.43
N TYR A 82 5.04 -14.71 9.96
CA TYR A 82 4.46 -14.10 11.16
C TYR A 82 2.95 -13.84 10.99
N THR A 83 2.55 -13.24 9.87
CA THR A 83 1.16 -12.96 9.53
C THR A 83 0.30 -14.23 9.50
N THR A 84 0.81 -15.31 8.90
CA THR A 84 0.13 -16.62 8.90
C THR A 84 -0.13 -17.11 10.30
N LYS A 85 0.87 -16.99 11.20
CA LYS A 85 0.72 -17.37 12.62
C LYS A 85 -0.32 -16.52 13.33
N MET A 86 -0.39 -15.22 13.03
CA MET A 86 -1.38 -14.31 13.61
C MET A 86 -2.79 -14.65 13.14
N PHE A 87 -2.99 -14.89 11.84
CA PHE A 87 -4.29 -15.32 11.31
C PHE A 87 -4.74 -16.68 11.89
N ALA A 88 -3.81 -17.60 12.10
CA ALA A 88 -4.10 -18.90 12.72
C ALA A 88 -4.52 -18.76 14.20
N LYS A 89 -3.97 -17.79 14.93
CA LYS A 89 -4.36 -17.49 16.32
C LYS A 89 -5.71 -16.79 16.43
N GLY A 90 -6.21 -16.23 15.33
CA GLY A 90 -7.54 -15.66 15.23
C GLY A 90 -7.69 -14.22 15.71
N LEU A 91 -8.94 -13.76 15.67
CA LEU A 91 -9.33 -12.37 15.90
C LEU A 91 -8.86 -11.84 17.26
N ASP A 92 -9.08 -12.59 18.33
CA ASP A 92 -8.78 -12.14 19.70
C ASP A 92 -7.29 -11.84 19.88
N LYS A 93 -6.42 -12.68 19.30
CA LYS A 93 -4.98 -12.45 19.39
C LYS A 93 -4.52 -11.25 18.56
N ILE A 94 -5.12 -11.03 17.40
CA ILE A 94 -4.82 -9.85 16.57
C ILE A 94 -5.31 -8.59 17.28
N ALA A 95 -6.51 -8.59 17.84
CA ALA A 95 -7.05 -7.46 18.60
C ALA A 95 -6.23 -7.17 19.85
N GLN A 96 -5.77 -8.21 20.57
CA GLN A 96 -4.85 -8.08 21.69
C GLN A 96 -3.56 -7.35 21.28
N LYS A 97 -2.97 -7.72 20.12
CA LYS A 97 -1.75 -7.06 19.61
C LYS A 97 -1.98 -5.59 19.31
N VAL A 98 -3.11 -5.21 18.68
CA VAL A 98 -3.44 -3.79 18.49
C VAL A 98 -3.45 -3.03 19.83
N GLY A 99 -4.02 -3.62 20.87
CA GLY A 99 -4.02 -3.02 22.22
C GLY A 99 -2.61 -2.89 22.83
N GLU A 100 -1.78 -3.93 22.70
CA GLU A 100 -0.38 -3.93 23.17
C GLU A 100 0.40 -2.80 22.49
N GLU A 101 0.41 -2.75 21.14
CA GLU A 101 1.15 -1.75 20.35
C GLU A 101 0.63 -0.32 20.59
N ALA A 102 -0.67 -0.16 20.85
CA ALA A 102 -1.22 1.16 21.21
C ALA A 102 -0.67 1.66 22.57
N VAL A 103 -0.53 0.78 23.55
CA VAL A 103 0.06 1.13 24.85
C VAL A 103 1.54 1.44 24.71
N GLU A 104 2.29 0.64 23.96
CA GLU A 104 3.71 0.83 23.69
C GLU A 104 3.96 2.14 22.94
N THR A 105 3.13 2.47 21.93
CA THR A 105 3.16 3.77 21.22
C THR A 105 2.96 4.95 22.20
N VAL A 106 2.00 4.84 23.14
CA VAL A 106 1.74 5.89 24.15
C VAL A 106 2.92 6.07 25.10
N ILE A 107 3.56 4.98 25.49
CA ILE A 107 4.76 5.01 26.36
C ILE A 107 5.92 5.64 25.60
N ALA A 108 6.19 5.19 24.37
CA ALA A 108 7.25 5.70 23.52
C ALA A 108 7.09 7.20 23.20
N ALA A 109 5.85 7.69 23.03
CA ALA A 109 5.56 9.11 22.80
C ALA A 109 6.00 10.05 23.94
N LYS A 110 6.30 9.51 25.12
CA LYS A 110 6.77 10.28 26.29
C LYS A 110 8.27 10.19 26.51
N ASN A 111 8.94 9.31 25.76
CA ASN A 111 10.35 9.03 25.88
C ASN A 111 11.14 9.68 24.73
N GLU A 112 12.40 9.95 24.95
CA GLU A 112 13.39 10.28 23.93
C GLU A 112 14.30 9.06 23.74
N PRO A 113 14.73 8.69 22.53
CA PRO A 113 14.55 9.41 21.26
C PRO A 113 13.27 9.03 20.48
N ALA A 114 12.94 9.81 19.43
CA ALA A 114 11.75 9.61 18.59
C ALA A 114 11.72 8.28 17.82
N ASP A 115 12.85 7.61 17.68
CA ASP A 115 12.96 6.35 16.91
C ASP A 115 12.10 5.23 17.51
N GLU A 116 12.01 5.17 18.84
CA GLU A 116 11.16 4.20 19.56
C GLU A 116 9.67 4.47 19.25
N PHE A 117 9.25 5.73 19.27
CA PHE A 117 7.89 6.10 18.90
C PHE A 117 7.56 5.75 17.44
N ILE A 118 8.49 5.98 16.52
CA ILE A 118 8.30 5.65 15.08
C ILE A 118 8.14 4.13 14.93
N TYR A 119 8.93 3.35 15.64
CA TYR A 119 8.88 1.89 15.60
C TYR A 119 7.52 1.38 16.11
N GLU A 120 7.11 1.78 17.31
CA GLU A 120 5.85 1.32 17.94
C GLU A 120 4.60 1.81 17.16
N ALA A 121 4.63 3.04 16.65
CA ALA A 121 3.57 3.55 15.79
C ALA A 121 3.46 2.76 14.47
N GLY A 122 4.59 2.31 13.92
CA GLY A 122 4.64 1.41 12.77
C GLY A 122 3.99 0.05 13.06
N ASP A 123 4.32 -0.55 14.21
CA ASP A 123 3.75 -1.83 14.64
C ASP A 123 2.25 -1.71 14.94
N LEU A 124 1.81 -0.61 15.54
CA LEU A 124 0.38 -0.33 15.73
C LEU A 124 -0.37 -0.27 14.40
N LEU A 125 0.17 0.48 13.42
CA LEU A 125 -0.44 0.59 12.09
C LEU A 125 -0.49 -0.78 11.39
N PHE A 126 0.58 -1.55 11.46
CA PHE A 126 0.65 -2.90 10.89
C PHE A 126 -0.42 -3.84 11.49
N HIS A 127 -0.52 -3.88 12.82
CA HIS A 127 -1.49 -4.75 13.50
C HIS A 127 -2.94 -4.28 13.30
N LEU A 128 -3.18 -2.97 13.15
CA LEU A 128 -4.48 -2.44 12.78
C LEU A 128 -4.88 -2.89 11.35
N MET A 129 -3.96 -2.82 10.38
CA MET A 129 -4.19 -3.33 9.04
C MET A 129 -4.47 -4.83 9.05
N LEU A 130 -3.71 -5.61 9.83
CA LEU A 130 -3.92 -7.04 9.99
C LEU A 130 -5.31 -7.36 10.57
N LEU A 131 -5.78 -6.55 11.54
CA LEU A 131 -7.12 -6.66 12.11
C LEU A 131 -8.21 -6.36 11.06
N CYS A 132 -8.03 -5.31 10.25
CA CYS A 132 -8.92 -4.96 9.15
C CYS A 132 -9.05 -6.12 8.14
N VAL A 133 -7.91 -6.68 7.70
CA VAL A 133 -7.88 -7.84 6.81
C VAL A 133 -8.56 -9.06 7.45
N GLN A 134 -8.33 -9.32 8.75
CA GLN A 134 -9.01 -10.42 9.46
C GLN A 134 -10.53 -10.24 9.44
N LYS A 135 -11.01 -9.01 9.55
CA LYS A 135 -12.44 -8.66 9.52
C LYS A 135 -13.00 -8.53 8.09
N ASN A 136 -12.21 -8.67 7.04
CA ASN A 136 -12.57 -8.40 5.65
C ASN A 136 -13.07 -6.95 5.43
N ILE A 137 -12.46 -5.98 6.13
CA ILE A 137 -12.74 -4.56 6.00
C ILE A 137 -11.56 -3.93 5.27
N PRO A 138 -11.71 -3.42 4.04
CA PRO A 138 -10.65 -2.72 3.34
C PRO A 138 -10.21 -1.45 4.09
N MET A 139 -8.91 -1.14 4.09
CA MET A 139 -8.39 0.11 4.67
C MET A 139 -9.05 1.34 4.07
N LYS A 140 -9.40 1.29 2.80
CA LYS A 140 -10.17 2.36 2.14
C LYS A 140 -11.43 2.72 2.91
N THR A 141 -12.15 1.76 3.46
CA THR A 141 -13.38 2.02 4.24
C THR A 141 -13.11 2.85 5.49
N ILE A 142 -11.97 2.63 6.15
CA ILE A 142 -11.55 3.43 7.32
C ILE A 142 -11.17 4.85 6.88
N ILE A 143 -10.49 4.99 5.75
CA ILE A 143 -10.10 6.28 5.17
C ILE A 143 -11.34 7.08 4.76
N ASP A 144 -12.31 6.45 4.06
CA ASP A 144 -13.57 7.07 3.66
C ASP A 144 -14.36 7.59 4.88
N GLU A 145 -14.39 6.83 5.98
CA GLU A 145 -15.02 7.27 7.23
C GLU A 145 -14.32 8.49 7.83
N LEU A 146 -12.97 8.51 7.85
CA LEU A 146 -12.22 9.67 8.31
C LEU A 146 -12.49 10.90 7.42
N GLU A 147 -12.47 10.72 6.11
CA GLU A 147 -12.74 11.79 5.14
C GLU A 147 -14.14 12.37 5.32
N SER A 148 -15.16 11.50 5.52
CA SER A 148 -16.53 11.91 5.73
C SER A 148 -16.74 12.83 6.94
N ARG A 149 -15.88 12.68 7.97
CA ARG A 149 -15.91 13.52 9.19
C ARG A 149 -15.26 14.87 8.99
N HIS A 150 -14.38 15.04 7.99
CA HIS A 150 -13.57 16.23 7.76
C HIS A 150 -13.99 17.03 6.53
N SER A 151 -14.93 16.52 5.73
CA SER A 151 -15.46 17.16 4.51
C SER A 151 -16.68 18.05 4.79
N LYS A 152 -16.76 18.66 6.00
CA LYS A 152 -17.85 19.59 6.37
C LYS A 152 -17.44 21.03 6.24
#